data_10ebdd2ef455e9eba19e13157ae301b7
#
_entry.id   10ebdd2ef455e9eba19e13157ae301b7
#
_cell.length_a   1.000
_cell.length_b   1.000
_cell.length_c   1.000
_cell.angle_alpha   90.00
_cell.angle_beta   90.00
_cell.angle_gamma   90.00
#
_symmetry.space_group_name_H-M   'P 1'
#
loop_
_entity.id
_entity.type
_entity.pdbx_description
1 polymer ?
#
loop_
_entity_poly.entity_id
_entity_poly.type
_entity_poly.pdbx_seq_one_letter_code
_entity_poly.pdbx_strand_id
1 'polypeptide(L)'
;MKRKILDFPLQHARLVFIGLAVLTIGLGSAIPWIQVDTDPETMLSEDDPARVFHNETKEEFALHDLIVVGVVNEVEPEGVFNPASLARIHQLNQQLKTIDGVIAHDVLGPSTMDNIEQAGPGTIRFEWLMERPPKTPEEALAIKEAALRLPMLRGTVVSEDGESVALYVPIESKDQSHRVSEEIRTIIDGFDASADEFYITGLPVAEDTFGVEMFKQMAISAPLAALVILLLMWWFFRSFALVLSPMIVAMTTVTITMGALIASGFTVHIMSSMIPIFLMPIAVVDSVHLLSEFVDIYPKHGDRKAAIKEVVGHLFAPMLYTSLTSAAGFLSLMMTPIPPVRVFGAFVALGIGLAFVLTIFFVPAYIAALPEKRLAALLTSKR
;
A
#
# COMPACT_ATOMS: atom_id res chain seq x y z
N MET A 1 37.04 -23.71 -6.52
CA MET A 1 35.71 -23.47 -5.96
C MET A 1 34.66 -23.26 -7.04
N LYS A 2 34.85 -22.39 -8.04
CA LYS A 2 33.91 -22.14 -9.18
C LYS A 2 33.41 -23.43 -9.86
N ARG A 3 34.29 -24.39 -10.24
CA ARG A 3 33.89 -25.64 -10.90
C ARG A 3 32.89 -26.48 -10.09
N LYS A 4 33.07 -26.60 -8.77
CA LYS A 4 32.15 -27.39 -7.90
C LYS A 4 30.76 -26.76 -7.81
N ILE A 5 30.68 -25.43 -7.76
CA ILE A 5 29.39 -24.68 -7.72
C ILE A 5 28.63 -24.88 -9.04
N LEU A 6 29.33 -24.87 -10.17
CA LEU A 6 28.72 -25.02 -11.51
C LEU A 6 28.31 -26.48 -11.81
N ASP A 7 29.02 -27.47 -11.27
CA ASP A 7 28.72 -28.88 -11.50
C ASP A 7 27.57 -29.40 -10.64
N PHE A 8 27.33 -28.80 -9.47
CA PHE A 8 26.28 -29.24 -8.52
C PHE A 8 24.86 -29.22 -9.10
N PRO A 9 24.34 -28.11 -9.70
CA PRO A 9 23.00 -28.09 -10.25
C PRO A 9 22.81 -29.02 -11.45
N LEU A 10 23.87 -29.30 -12.19
CA LEU A 10 23.83 -30.20 -13.34
C LEU A 10 23.81 -31.69 -12.95
N GLN A 11 24.39 -32.02 -11.80
CA GLN A 11 24.45 -33.39 -11.29
C GLN A 11 23.27 -33.70 -10.37
N HIS A 12 22.78 -32.71 -9.62
CA HIS A 12 21.77 -32.88 -8.57
C HIS A 12 20.54 -32.00 -8.80
N ALA A 13 20.04 -31.93 -10.05
CA ALA A 13 18.88 -31.08 -10.40
C ALA A 13 17.65 -31.35 -9.51
N ARG A 14 17.41 -32.63 -9.12
CA ARG A 14 16.30 -32.98 -8.24
C ARG A 14 16.41 -32.34 -6.84
N LEU A 15 17.63 -32.26 -6.29
CA LEU A 15 17.87 -31.62 -5.00
C LEU A 15 17.64 -30.11 -5.07
N VAL A 16 18.04 -29.48 -6.20
CA VAL A 16 17.77 -28.06 -6.43
C VAL A 16 16.26 -27.77 -6.48
N PHE A 17 15.49 -28.61 -7.20
CA PHE A 17 14.04 -28.45 -7.28
C PHE A 17 13.35 -28.66 -5.94
N ILE A 18 13.75 -29.71 -5.20
CA ILE A 18 13.20 -29.98 -3.86
C ILE A 18 13.56 -28.85 -2.90
N GLY A 19 14.82 -28.42 -2.88
CA GLY A 19 15.26 -27.32 -2.02
C GLY A 19 14.50 -26.02 -2.32
N LEU A 20 14.32 -25.70 -3.60
CA LEU A 20 13.52 -24.53 -4.02
C LEU A 20 12.07 -24.66 -3.56
N ALA A 21 11.44 -25.82 -3.78
CA ALA A 21 10.06 -26.07 -3.38
C ALA A 21 9.88 -25.96 -1.86
N VAL A 22 10.78 -26.58 -1.09
CA VAL A 22 10.74 -26.53 0.38
C VAL A 22 10.89 -25.10 0.89
N LEU A 23 11.85 -24.33 0.33
CA LEU A 23 12.07 -22.95 0.72
C LEU A 23 10.87 -22.04 0.36
N THR A 24 10.32 -22.23 -0.84
CA THR A 24 9.16 -21.46 -1.32
C THR A 24 7.92 -21.78 -0.51
N ILE A 25 7.63 -23.05 -0.23
CA ILE A 25 6.47 -23.46 0.56
C ILE A 25 6.68 -23.04 2.02
N GLY A 26 7.87 -23.27 2.58
CA GLY A 26 8.17 -22.95 3.98
C GLY A 26 8.00 -21.47 4.29
N LEU A 27 8.61 -20.59 3.51
CA LEU A 27 8.47 -19.15 3.72
C LEU A 27 7.15 -18.61 3.16
N GLY A 28 6.67 -19.14 2.04
CA GLY A 28 5.38 -18.75 1.46
C GLY A 28 4.19 -19.06 2.37
N SER A 29 4.32 -20.06 3.26
CA SER A 29 3.28 -20.35 4.26
C SER A 29 3.07 -19.23 5.30
N ALA A 30 4.01 -18.27 5.40
CA ALA A 30 3.84 -17.11 6.26
C ALA A 30 2.93 -16.02 5.64
N ILE A 31 2.72 -16.04 4.32
CA ILE A 31 1.94 -14.99 3.61
C ILE A 31 0.51 -14.79 4.16
N PRO A 32 -0.24 -15.84 4.56
CA PRO A 32 -1.57 -15.65 5.14
C PRO A 32 -1.60 -14.87 6.47
N TRP A 33 -0.46 -14.77 7.16
CA TRP A 33 -0.35 -13.98 8.40
C TRP A 33 0.18 -12.56 8.15
N ILE A 34 -0.04 -12.04 6.96
CA ILE A 34 0.32 -10.66 6.61
C ILE A 34 -0.39 -9.68 7.53
N GLN A 35 0.38 -8.83 8.18
CA GLN A 35 -0.10 -7.67 8.91
C GLN A 35 0.23 -6.43 8.10
N VAL A 36 -0.76 -5.57 7.91
CA VAL A 36 -0.60 -4.34 7.13
C VAL A 36 -0.58 -3.17 8.09
N ASP A 37 0.33 -2.27 7.83
CA ASP A 37 0.45 -1.03 8.56
C ASP A 37 0.39 0.13 7.54
N THR A 38 -0.67 0.90 7.62
CA THR A 38 -0.93 2.06 6.77
C THR A 38 -0.84 3.37 7.53
N ASP A 39 -0.50 3.30 8.83
CA ASP A 39 -0.40 4.47 9.70
C ASP A 39 0.80 5.34 9.29
N PRO A 40 0.59 6.61 8.88
CA PRO A 40 1.68 7.53 8.59
C PRO A 40 2.58 7.82 9.80
N GLU A 41 2.10 7.65 11.03
CA GLU A 41 2.90 7.87 12.24
C GLU A 41 4.06 6.88 12.33
N THR A 42 3.92 5.67 11.76
CA THR A 42 4.97 4.66 11.69
C THR A 42 6.08 4.97 10.70
N MET A 43 5.93 6.03 9.89
CA MET A 43 7.03 6.61 9.10
C MET A 43 8.12 7.23 9.97
N LEU A 44 7.78 7.61 11.20
CA LEU A 44 8.74 8.05 12.21
C LEU A 44 9.13 6.87 13.12
N SER A 45 10.39 6.85 13.55
CA SER A 45 10.85 5.88 14.55
C SER A 45 10.10 6.07 15.87
N GLU A 46 9.92 5.01 16.65
CA GLU A 46 9.26 5.09 17.97
C GLU A 46 9.95 6.06 18.93
N ASP A 47 11.25 6.21 18.79
CA ASP A 47 12.13 7.09 19.60
C ASP A 47 12.28 8.49 18.98
N ASP A 48 11.60 8.77 17.84
CA ASP A 48 11.65 10.10 17.23
C ASP A 48 11.01 11.14 18.17
N PRO A 49 11.71 12.23 18.51
CA PRO A 49 11.19 13.22 19.45
C PRO A 49 9.82 13.81 19.04
N ALA A 50 9.55 13.95 17.74
CA ALA A 50 8.29 14.46 17.26
C ALA A 50 7.16 13.44 17.50
N ARG A 51 7.41 12.12 17.29
CA ARG A 51 6.44 11.06 17.55
C ARG A 51 6.18 10.90 19.06
N VAL A 52 7.25 10.92 19.87
CA VAL A 52 7.12 10.86 21.33
C VAL A 52 6.28 12.04 21.84
N PHE A 53 6.63 13.27 21.43
CA PHE A 53 5.87 14.47 21.82
C PHE A 53 4.41 14.42 21.37
N HIS A 54 4.15 13.94 20.15
CA HIS A 54 2.79 13.77 19.63
C HIS A 54 1.97 12.80 20.51
N ASN A 55 2.55 11.64 20.83
CA ASN A 55 1.88 10.62 21.62
C ASN A 55 1.62 11.09 23.07
N GLU A 56 2.62 11.73 23.69
CA GLU A 56 2.47 12.32 25.03
C GLU A 56 1.37 13.41 25.04
N THR A 57 1.34 14.28 24.02
CA THR A 57 0.31 15.31 23.90
C THR A 57 -1.09 14.68 23.71
N LYS A 58 -1.16 13.65 22.86
CA LYS A 58 -2.42 12.93 22.58
C LYS A 58 -2.97 12.27 23.86
N GLU A 59 -2.08 11.71 24.67
CA GLU A 59 -2.47 11.11 25.96
C GLU A 59 -2.84 12.17 27.01
N GLU A 60 -2.02 13.23 27.16
CA GLU A 60 -2.23 14.30 28.16
C GLU A 60 -3.56 15.04 27.94
N PHE A 61 -3.90 15.32 26.69
CA PHE A 61 -5.12 16.06 26.32
C PHE A 61 -6.29 15.16 25.94
N ALA A 62 -6.17 13.84 26.09
CA ALA A 62 -7.17 12.84 25.67
C ALA A 62 -7.67 13.07 24.23
N LEU A 63 -6.75 13.34 23.31
CA LEU A 63 -7.09 13.58 21.90
C LEU A 63 -7.42 12.27 21.20
N HIS A 64 -8.52 12.28 20.47
CA HIS A 64 -9.00 11.13 19.70
C HIS A 64 -8.75 11.32 18.21
N ASP A 65 -8.68 10.20 17.50
CA ASP A 65 -8.66 10.23 16.05
C ASP A 65 -10.03 10.65 15.52
N LEU A 66 -10.03 11.52 14.49
CA LEU A 66 -11.23 12.17 14.01
C LEU A 66 -11.56 11.74 12.59
N ILE A 67 -12.80 11.29 12.38
CA ILE A 67 -13.43 11.27 11.06
C ILE A 67 -14.08 12.63 10.85
N VAL A 68 -13.89 13.22 9.68
CA VAL A 68 -14.47 14.51 9.33
C VAL A 68 -15.49 14.31 8.21
N VAL A 69 -16.72 14.77 8.47
CA VAL A 69 -17.79 14.75 7.47
C VAL A 69 -18.05 16.17 7.01
N GLY A 70 -17.63 16.48 5.78
CA GLY A 70 -17.92 17.76 5.14
C GLY A 70 -19.28 17.72 4.44
N VAL A 71 -20.04 18.78 4.59
CA VAL A 71 -21.30 19.02 3.84
C VAL A 71 -21.11 20.32 3.06
N VAL A 72 -21.27 20.24 1.75
CA VAL A 72 -21.04 21.36 0.81
C VAL A 72 -22.29 21.57 -0.02
N ASN A 73 -22.64 22.81 -0.27
CA ASN A 73 -23.73 23.18 -1.19
C ASN A 73 -23.31 24.40 -2.01
N GLU A 74 -22.90 24.14 -3.25
CA GLU A 74 -22.49 25.18 -4.21
C GLU A 74 -23.64 25.71 -5.06
N VAL A 75 -24.84 25.15 -4.94
CA VAL A 75 -26.00 25.47 -5.77
C VAL A 75 -26.85 26.57 -5.14
N GLU A 76 -27.05 26.51 -3.82
CA GLU A 76 -27.83 27.50 -3.08
C GLU A 76 -27.00 28.77 -2.82
N PRO A 77 -27.60 29.98 -2.96
CA PRO A 77 -26.88 31.22 -2.80
C PRO A 77 -26.19 31.44 -1.43
N GLU A 78 -26.76 30.81 -0.40
CA GLU A 78 -26.26 30.88 0.99
C GLU A 78 -25.55 29.57 1.42
N GLY A 79 -25.20 28.73 0.43
CA GLY A 79 -24.54 27.46 0.67
C GLY A 79 -25.40 26.51 1.51
N VAL A 80 -24.77 25.88 2.50
CA VAL A 80 -25.45 24.97 3.46
C VAL A 80 -26.37 25.70 4.44
N PHE A 81 -26.32 27.05 4.51
CA PHE A 81 -27.12 27.86 5.44
C PHE A 81 -28.52 28.14 4.89
N ASN A 82 -29.22 27.08 4.54
CA ASN A 82 -30.64 27.07 4.21
C ASN A 82 -31.38 26.06 5.12
N PRO A 83 -32.70 26.19 5.31
CA PRO A 83 -33.45 25.35 6.23
C PRO A 83 -33.35 23.85 5.93
N ALA A 84 -33.29 23.47 4.66
CA ALA A 84 -33.26 22.08 4.25
C ALA A 84 -31.90 21.43 4.53
N SER A 85 -30.81 22.09 4.17
CA SER A 85 -29.43 21.61 4.41
C SER A 85 -29.12 21.54 5.91
N LEU A 86 -29.46 22.59 6.67
CA LEU A 86 -29.26 22.60 8.13
C LEU A 86 -30.09 21.56 8.86
N ALA A 87 -31.30 21.24 8.36
CA ALA A 87 -32.09 20.15 8.90
C ALA A 87 -31.43 18.78 8.69
N ARG A 88 -30.86 18.54 7.49
CA ARG A 88 -30.08 17.32 7.22
C ARG A 88 -28.81 17.24 8.06
N ILE A 89 -28.07 18.34 8.21
CA ILE A 89 -26.88 18.41 9.07
C ILE A 89 -27.25 18.11 10.52
N HIS A 90 -28.36 18.65 11.01
CA HIS A 90 -28.84 18.35 12.37
C HIS A 90 -29.20 16.86 12.52
N GLN A 91 -29.94 16.30 11.57
CA GLN A 91 -30.29 14.87 11.57
C GLN A 91 -29.04 13.99 11.51
N LEU A 92 -28.08 14.32 10.64
CA LEU A 92 -26.80 13.62 10.55
C LEU A 92 -26.05 13.66 11.89
N ASN A 93 -25.93 14.82 12.50
CA ASN A 93 -25.27 14.97 13.80
C ASN A 93 -25.92 14.08 14.89
N GLN A 94 -27.24 13.97 14.90
CA GLN A 94 -27.92 13.09 15.85
C GLN A 94 -27.66 11.60 15.59
N GLN A 95 -27.62 11.20 14.31
CA GLN A 95 -27.37 9.80 13.93
C GLN A 95 -25.91 9.42 14.18
N LEU A 96 -24.94 10.32 13.91
CA LEU A 96 -23.52 10.09 14.19
C LEU A 96 -23.26 9.72 15.64
N LYS A 97 -23.98 10.31 16.57
CA LYS A 97 -23.86 10.03 18.03
C LYS A 97 -24.35 8.63 18.40
N THR A 98 -25.12 7.96 17.55
CA THR A 98 -25.65 6.62 17.82
C THR A 98 -24.80 5.50 17.26
N ILE A 99 -23.77 5.83 16.48
CA ILE A 99 -22.84 4.85 15.90
C ILE A 99 -21.95 4.31 17.00
N ASP A 100 -21.87 2.99 17.09
CA ASP A 100 -20.97 2.31 18.02
C ASP A 100 -19.50 2.63 17.69
N GLY A 101 -18.68 2.90 18.72
CA GLY A 101 -17.29 3.33 18.56
C GLY A 101 -17.09 4.81 18.25
N VAL A 102 -18.18 5.60 18.17
CA VAL A 102 -18.13 7.06 18.15
C VAL A 102 -18.23 7.60 19.58
N ILE A 103 -17.36 8.54 19.92
CA ILE A 103 -17.39 9.24 21.22
C ILE A 103 -18.46 10.33 21.15
N ALA A 104 -19.69 9.96 21.43
CA ALA A 104 -20.91 10.75 21.18
C ALA A 104 -20.91 12.16 21.81
N HIS A 105 -20.26 12.34 22.98
CA HIS A 105 -20.21 13.63 23.67
C HIS A 105 -19.21 14.62 23.07
N ASP A 106 -18.24 14.13 22.28
CA ASP A 106 -17.20 14.93 21.66
C ASP A 106 -17.44 15.15 20.16
N VAL A 107 -18.58 14.72 19.62
CA VAL A 107 -18.97 15.04 18.24
C VAL A 107 -19.16 16.54 18.10
N LEU A 108 -18.34 17.18 17.25
CA LEU A 108 -18.39 18.62 17.01
C LEU A 108 -19.13 18.92 15.70
N GLY A 109 -20.03 19.88 15.75
CA GLY A 109 -20.77 20.39 14.61
C GLY A 109 -21.72 21.50 15.03
N PRO A 110 -22.47 22.13 14.11
CA PRO A 110 -23.35 23.25 14.44
C PRO A 110 -24.35 22.96 15.56
N SER A 111 -24.79 21.71 15.71
CA SER A 111 -25.77 21.32 16.73
C SER A 111 -25.18 20.98 18.11
N THR A 112 -23.86 21.02 18.25
CA THR A 112 -23.15 20.62 19.48
C THR A 112 -22.14 21.66 19.94
N MET A 113 -22.04 22.77 19.21
CA MET A 113 -21.15 23.87 19.56
C MET A 113 -21.92 25.05 20.16
N ASP A 114 -21.23 25.73 21.05
CA ASP A 114 -21.80 26.88 21.72
C ASP A 114 -21.70 28.16 20.90
N ASN A 115 -22.79 28.92 20.87
CA ASN A 115 -22.78 30.33 20.48
C ASN A 115 -22.57 31.18 21.74
N ILE A 116 -21.36 31.72 21.86
CA ILE A 116 -21.02 32.58 22.98
C ILE A 116 -21.19 34.04 22.55
N GLU A 117 -22.13 34.75 23.22
CA GLU A 117 -22.48 36.13 22.87
C GLU A 117 -22.46 37.00 24.09
N GLN A 118 -21.99 38.26 23.91
CA GLN A 118 -22.14 39.27 24.94
C GLN A 118 -23.53 39.91 24.85
N ALA A 119 -24.40 39.58 25.84
CA ALA A 119 -25.78 40.02 25.88
C ALA A 119 -25.98 41.38 26.57
N GLY A 120 -24.87 42.04 26.97
CA GLY A 120 -24.88 43.34 27.64
C GLY A 120 -23.66 43.55 28.53
N PRO A 121 -23.47 44.71 29.15
CA PRO A 121 -22.34 44.96 30.04
C PRO A 121 -22.26 43.92 31.17
N GLY A 122 -21.23 43.07 31.17
CA GLY A 122 -21.00 42.03 32.17
C GLY A 122 -21.86 40.79 32.04
N THR A 123 -22.64 40.62 30.97
CA THR A 123 -23.51 39.46 30.77
C THR A 123 -23.04 38.68 29.51
N ILE A 124 -22.71 37.40 29.71
CA ILE A 124 -22.41 36.47 28.64
C ILE A 124 -23.58 35.51 28.49
N ARG A 125 -24.07 35.32 27.26
CA ARG A 125 -25.09 34.34 26.91
C ARG A 125 -24.39 33.12 26.29
N PHE A 126 -24.76 31.95 26.81
CA PHE A 126 -24.37 30.65 26.27
C PHE A 126 -25.62 29.97 25.73
N GLU A 127 -25.64 29.71 24.44
CA GLU A 127 -26.71 28.98 23.76
C GLU A 127 -26.07 28.03 22.75
N TRP A 128 -26.75 26.96 22.37
CA TRP A 128 -26.29 26.15 21.25
C TRP A 128 -26.33 26.95 19.96
N LEU A 129 -25.32 26.82 19.09
CA LEU A 129 -25.29 27.48 17.79
C LEU A 129 -26.54 27.09 16.96
N MET A 130 -26.93 25.80 17.01
CA MET A 130 -28.12 25.30 16.35
C MET A 130 -28.79 24.22 17.26
N GLU A 131 -29.61 24.64 18.23
CA GLU A 131 -30.34 23.71 19.10
C GLU A 131 -31.36 22.87 18.33
N ARG A 132 -31.99 23.47 17.33
CA ARG A 132 -32.98 22.85 16.45
C ARG A 132 -32.79 23.32 14.99
N PRO A 133 -33.26 22.54 14.00
CA PRO A 133 -33.20 22.98 12.61
C PRO A 133 -33.99 24.28 12.40
N PRO A 134 -33.45 25.25 11.65
CA PRO A 134 -34.16 26.48 11.32
C PRO A 134 -35.36 26.18 10.43
N LYS A 135 -36.44 26.97 10.61
CA LYS A 135 -37.64 26.83 9.80
C LYS A 135 -37.76 27.85 8.68
N THR A 136 -37.00 28.93 8.77
CA THR A 136 -37.03 30.02 7.80
C THR A 136 -35.61 30.36 7.33
N PRO A 137 -35.45 30.97 6.14
CA PRO A 137 -34.15 31.42 5.64
C PRO A 137 -33.49 32.44 6.59
N GLU A 138 -34.26 33.29 7.23
CA GLU A 138 -33.74 34.29 8.18
C GLU A 138 -33.13 33.61 9.43
N GLU A 139 -33.77 32.53 9.96
CA GLU A 139 -33.18 31.74 11.05
C GLU A 139 -31.88 31.08 10.62
N ALA A 140 -31.81 30.55 9.36
CA ALA A 140 -30.61 29.93 8.83
C ALA A 140 -29.46 30.93 8.67
N LEU A 141 -29.74 32.15 8.19
CA LEU A 141 -28.76 33.25 8.07
C LEU A 141 -28.25 33.69 9.45
N ALA A 142 -29.13 33.77 10.46
CA ALA A 142 -28.71 34.09 11.82
C ALA A 142 -27.68 33.06 12.37
N ILE A 143 -27.86 31.76 12.06
CA ILE A 143 -26.89 30.71 12.40
C ILE A 143 -25.57 30.95 11.67
N LYS A 144 -25.61 31.29 10.37
CA LYS A 144 -24.41 31.63 9.57
C LYS A 144 -23.63 32.77 10.18
N GLU A 145 -24.31 33.88 10.48
CA GLU A 145 -23.69 35.09 11.07
C GLU A 145 -23.08 34.77 12.45
N ALA A 146 -23.77 34.00 13.29
CA ALA A 146 -23.27 33.57 14.58
C ALA A 146 -22.01 32.70 14.44
N ALA A 147 -22.01 31.72 13.53
CA ALA A 147 -20.87 30.85 13.27
C ALA A 147 -19.66 31.63 12.75
N LEU A 148 -19.84 32.51 11.77
CA LEU A 148 -18.74 33.28 11.16
C LEU A 148 -18.18 34.35 12.12
N ARG A 149 -18.97 34.81 13.13
CA ARG A 149 -18.51 35.74 14.17
C ARG A 149 -17.51 35.10 15.13
N LEU A 150 -17.60 33.76 15.33
CA LEU A 150 -16.76 33.03 16.26
C LEU A 150 -15.47 32.56 15.59
N PRO A 151 -14.29 33.11 15.97
CA PRO A 151 -13.02 32.75 15.32
C PRO A 151 -12.69 31.24 15.40
N MET A 152 -13.22 30.54 16.40
CA MET A 152 -13.02 29.09 16.57
C MET A 152 -13.78 28.27 15.53
N LEU A 153 -14.89 28.79 15.01
CA LEU A 153 -15.75 28.06 14.07
C LEU A 153 -15.43 28.42 12.62
N ARG A 154 -15.06 29.67 12.39
CA ARG A 154 -14.73 30.19 11.07
C ARG A 154 -13.44 29.56 10.56
N GLY A 155 -13.48 28.94 9.38
CA GLY A 155 -12.36 28.25 8.77
C GLY A 155 -12.07 26.87 9.39
N THR A 156 -12.86 26.42 10.36
CA THR A 156 -12.77 25.07 10.94
C THR A 156 -14.08 24.30 10.76
N VAL A 157 -15.11 24.64 11.51
CA VAL A 157 -16.44 24.01 11.39
C VAL A 157 -17.26 24.57 10.24
N VAL A 158 -17.10 25.84 9.94
CA VAL A 158 -17.76 26.55 8.83
C VAL A 158 -16.70 27.17 7.95
N SER A 159 -16.83 27.00 6.63
CA SER A 159 -15.94 27.63 5.65
C SER A 159 -16.07 29.16 5.73
N GLU A 160 -15.02 29.88 5.30
CA GLU A 160 -15.01 31.36 5.37
C GLU A 160 -16.11 32.02 4.52
N ASP A 161 -16.51 31.38 3.43
CA ASP A 161 -17.58 31.81 2.52
C ASP A 161 -18.98 31.37 2.99
N GLY A 162 -19.05 30.41 3.92
CA GLY A 162 -20.30 29.85 4.43
C GLY A 162 -20.97 28.87 3.46
N GLU A 163 -20.24 28.30 2.51
CA GLU A 163 -20.79 27.31 1.57
C GLU A 163 -20.75 25.88 2.13
N SER A 164 -19.90 25.63 3.13
CA SER A 164 -19.71 24.30 3.70
C SER A 164 -19.62 24.27 5.24
N VAL A 165 -19.95 23.10 5.78
CA VAL A 165 -19.85 22.78 7.21
C VAL A 165 -19.12 21.45 7.38
N ALA A 166 -18.26 21.38 8.39
CA ALA A 166 -17.59 20.17 8.81
C ALA A 166 -18.15 19.66 10.14
N LEU A 167 -18.41 18.36 10.20
CA LEU A 167 -18.72 17.61 11.42
C LEU A 167 -17.48 16.79 11.80
N TYR A 168 -16.98 16.95 13.02
CA TYR A 168 -15.86 16.19 13.53
C TYR A 168 -16.38 15.06 14.40
N VAL A 169 -16.05 13.84 14.05
CA VAL A 169 -16.55 12.61 14.65
C VAL A 169 -15.38 11.87 15.28
N PRO A 170 -15.14 12.03 16.58
CA PRO A 170 -14.09 11.31 17.28
C PRO A 170 -14.45 9.85 17.43
N ILE A 171 -13.46 8.97 17.22
CA ILE A 171 -13.59 7.52 17.32
C ILE A 171 -12.74 6.97 18.46
N GLU A 172 -13.20 5.88 19.09
CA GLU A 172 -12.49 5.24 20.20
C GLU A 172 -11.18 4.60 19.78
N SER A 173 -11.11 4.07 18.55
CA SER A 173 -9.94 3.40 18.01
C SER A 173 -9.89 3.53 16.49
N LYS A 174 -8.67 3.69 15.93
CA LYS A 174 -8.42 3.70 14.48
C LYS A 174 -8.95 2.46 13.78
N ASP A 175 -8.90 1.30 14.43
CA ASP A 175 -9.35 0.01 13.86
C ASP A 175 -10.85 0.01 13.50
N GLN A 176 -11.63 0.91 14.09
CA GLN A 176 -13.07 1.03 13.84
C GLN A 176 -13.39 2.00 12.70
N SER A 177 -12.40 2.74 12.20
CA SER A 177 -12.56 3.79 11.21
C SER A 177 -13.32 3.33 9.98
N HIS A 178 -12.93 2.18 9.39
CA HIS A 178 -13.61 1.64 8.21
C HIS A 178 -15.10 1.38 8.47
N ARG A 179 -15.43 0.70 9.57
CA ARG A 179 -16.80 0.37 9.92
C ARG A 179 -17.62 1.65 10.15
N VAL A 180 -17.09 2.56 10.95
CA VAL A 180 -17.77 3.84 11.24
C VAL A 180 -17.98 4.65 9.97
N SER A 181 -16.99 4.72 9.09
CA SER A 181 -17.09 5.43 7.80
C SER A 181 -18.16 4.83 6.88
N GLU A 182 -18.29 3.51 6.83
CA GLU A 182 -19.32 2.83 6.04
C GLU A 182 -20.74 3.03 6.63
N GLU A 183 -20.86 3.05 7.96
CA GLU A 183 -22.11 3.41 8.62
C GLU A 183 -22.51 4.86 8.33
N ILE A 184 -21.54 5.81 8.37
CA ILE A 184 -21.77 7.20 7.98
C ILE A 184 -22.23 7.30 6.52
N ARG A 185 -21.60 6.57 5.58
CA ARG A 185 -22.03 6.51 4.17
C ARG A 185 -23.47 6.01 4.04
N THR A 186 -23.81 4.95 4.77
CA THR A 186 -25.16 4.38 4.77
C THR A 186 -26.21 5.39 5.27
N ILE A 187 -25.86 6.19 6.27
CA ILE A 187 -26.73 7.26 6.78
C ILE A 187 -26.91 8.34 5.70
N ILE A 188 -25.83 8.77 5.05
CA ILE A 188 -25.84 9.78 4.00
C ILE A 188 -26.66 9.31 2.79
N ASP A 189 -26.47 8.06 2.37
CA ASP A 189 -27.21 7.44 1.26
C ASP A 189 -28.72 7.32 1.53
N GLY A 190 -29.10 7.35 2.82
CA GLY A 190 -30.49 7.37 3.23
C GLY A 190 -31.17 8.73 3.14
N PHE A 191 -30.45 9.81 2.86
CA PHE A 191 -31.04 11.11 2.65
C PHE A 191 -31.65 11.22 1.25
N ASP A 192 -32.77 11.97 1.16
CA ASP A 192 -33.35 12.29 -0.14
C ASP A 192 -32.37 13.08 -1.03
N ALA A 193 -32.50 12.89 -2.34
CA ALA A 193 -31.70 13.61 -3.31
C ALA A 193 -31.78 15.13 -3.09
N SER A 194 -30.62 15.76 -2.98
CA SER A 194 -30.50 17.20 -2.67
C SER A 194 -29.30 17.78 -3.42
N ALA A 195 -29.15 19.10 -3.32
CA ALA A 195 -27.97 19.83 -3.83
C ALA A 195 -26.78 19.72 -2.84
N ASP A 196 -26.96 19.11 -1.67
CA ASP A 196 -25.87 18.93 -0.71
C ASP A 196 -24.98 17.78 -1.15
N GLU A 197 -23.69 18.01 -1.17
CA GLU A 197 -22.66 17.01 -1.38
C GLU A 197 -21.98 16.67 -0.05
N PHE A 198 -21.77 15.38 0.19
CA PHE A 198 -21.17 14.88 1.42
C PHE A 198 -19.81 14.26 1.16
N TYR A 199 -18.82 14.64 1.95
CA TYR A 199 -17.46 14.16 1.88
C TYR A 199 -17.04 13.58 3.22
N ILE A 200 -16.49 12.37 3.22
CA ILE A 200 -15.98 11.72 4.42
C ILE A 200 -14.45 11.66 4.29
N THR A 201 -13.75 12.23 5.26
CA THR A 201 -12.29 12.32 5.30
C THR A 201 -11.80 12.23 6.76
N GLY A 202 -10.54 12.48 6.97
CA GLY A 202 -9.84 12.36 8.24
C GLY A 202 -8.69 11.39 8.15
N LEU A 203 -7.72 11.51 9.06
CA LEU A 203 -6.53 10.66 9.03
C LEU A 203 -6.88 9.16 9.05
N PRO A 204 -7.76 8.66 9.95
CA PRO A 204 -8.13 7.26 9.97
C PRO A 204 -8.78 6.75 8.68
N VAL A 205 -9.62 7.58 8.03
CA VAL A 205 -10.25 7.25 6.74
C VAL A 205 -9.23 7.18 5.62
N ALA A 206 -8.25 8.09 5.64
CA ALA A 206 -7.16 8.08 4.67
C ALA A 206 -6.28 6.83 4.82
N GLU A 207 -5.96 6.43 6.05
CA GLU A 207 -5.20 5.21 6.36
C GLU A 207 -5.90 3.96 5.81
N ASP A 208 -7.20 3.81 6.06
CA ASP A 208 -8.02 2.72 5.52
C ASP A 208 -8.04 2.71 3.99
N THR A 209 -8.23 3.89 3.39
CA THR A 209 -8.24 4.03 1.93
C THR A 209 -6.90 3.65 1.33
N PHE A 210 -5.80 4.07 1.94
CA PHE A 210 -4.45 3.68 1.51
C PHE A 210 -4.26 2.16 1.61
N GLY A 211 -4.74 1.52 2.68
CA GLY A 211 -4.68 0.08 2.84
C GLY A 211 -5.40 -0.68 1.74
N VAL A 212 -6.65 -0.32 1.48
CA VAL A 212 -7.46 -0.94 0.42
C VAL A 212 -6.84 -0.73 -0.96
N GLU A 213 -6.45 0.50 -1.31
CA GLU A 213 -5.84 0.80 -2.60
C GLU A 213 -4.46 0.14 -2.75
N MET A 214 -3.68 0.02 -1.69
CA MET A 214 -2.41 -0.71 -1.70
C MET A 214 -2.61 -2.18 -2.09
N PHE A 215 -3.57 -2.88 -1.48
CA PHE A 215 -3.88 -4.26 -1.84
C PHE A 215 -4.41 -4.39 -3.26
N LYS A 216 -5.30 -3.51 -3.68
CA LYS A 216 -5.83 -3.46 -5.04
C LYS A 216 -4.73 -3.22 -6.08
N GLN A 217 -3.85 -2.26 -5.81
CA GLN A 217 -2.68 -1.98 -6.66
C GLN A 217 -1.75 -3.19 -6.73
N MET A 218 -1.44 -3.82 -5.61
CA MET A 218 -0.59 -5.02 -5.58
C MET A 218 -1.23 -6.19 -6.34
N ALA A 219 -2.54 -6.41 -6.16
CA ALA A 219 -3.28 -7.47 -6.83
C ALA A 219 -3.39 -7.28 -8.36
N ILE A 220 -3.35 -6.04 -8.84
CA ILE A 220 -3.40 -5.71 -10.26
C ILE A 220 -1.99 -5.62 -10.85
N SER A 221 -1.10 -4.87 -10.22
CA SER A 221 0.21 -4.51 -10.79
C SER A 221 1.18 -5.69 -10.84
N ALA A 222 1.19 -6.56 -9.81
CA ALA A 222 2.11 -7.70 -9.80
C ALA A 222 1.77 -8.76 -10.87
N PRO A 223 0.52 -9.21 -11.05
CA PRO A 223 0.14 -10.09 -12.16
C PRO A 223 0.33 -9.43 -13.53
N LEU A 224 0.04 -8.13 -13.65
CA LEU A 224 0.24 -7.40 -14.91
C LEU A 224 1.72 -7.33 -15.29
N ALA A 225 2.59 -7.02 -14.33
CA ALA A 225 4.05 -7.04 -14.55
C ALA A 225 4.52 -8.44 -14.95
N ALA A 226 4.07 -9.49 -14.28
CA ALA A 226 4.37 -10.87 -14.62
C ALA A 226 3.91 -11.22 -16.05
N LEU A 227 2.71 -10.80 -16.44
CA LEU A 227 2.16 -11.02 -17.78
C LEU A 227 2.99 -10.28 -18.85
N VAL A 228 3.32 -9.02 -18.63
CA VAL A 228 4.15 -8.23 -19.57
C VAL A 228 5.52 -8.87 -19.74
N ILE A 229 6.17 -9.25 -18.64
CA ILE A 229 7.47 -9.94 -18.68
C ILE A 229 7.35 -11.27 -19.45
N LEU A 230 6.32 -12.07 -19.17
CA LEU A 230 6.08 -13.33 -19.86
C LEU A 230 5.88 -13.15 -21.36
N LEU A 231 5.09 -12.16 -21.77
CA LEU A 231 4.84 -11.85 -23.19
C LEU A 231 6.10 -11.38 -23.91
N LEU A 232 6.88 -10.48 -23.29
CA LEU A 232 8.15 -10.00 -23.83
C LEU A 232 9.16 -11.15 -23.97
N MET A 233 9.29 -11.97 -22.95
CA MET A 233 10.17 -13.14 -22.96
C MET A 233 9.74 -14.15 -24.04
N TRP A 234 8.44 -14.41 -24.15
CA TRP A 234 7.90 -15.31 -25.16
C TRP A 234 8.14 -14.77 -26.58
N TRP A 235 7.94 -13.48 -26.80
CA TRP A 235 8.24 -12.83 -28.08
C TRP A 235 9.72 -12.93 -28.44
N PHE A 236 10.62 -12.79 -27.46
CA PHE A 236 12.08 -12.86 -27.66
C PHE A 236 12.55 -14.28 -27.93
N PHE A 237 12.21 -15.22 -27.05
CA PHE A 237 12.74 -16.60 -27.12
C PHE A 237 11.89 -17.55 -27.95
N ARG A 238 10.66 -17.20 -28.26
CA ARG A 238 9.69 -18.03 -29.03
C ARG A 238 9.60 -19.48 -28.54
N SER A 239 9.93 -19.74 -27.28
CA SER A 239 9.93 -21.04 -26.63
C SER A 239 9.37 -20.93 -25.23
N PHE A 240 8.13 -21.38 -25.04
CA PHE A 240 7.48 -21.37 -23.72
C PHE A 240 8.28 -22.16 -22.68
N ALA A 241 8.94 -23.25 -23.09
CA ALA A 241 9.76 -24.05 -22.20
C ALA A 241 10.99 -23.30 -21.64
N LEU A 242 11.58 -22.40 -22.41
CA LEU A 242 12.68 -21.55 -21.91
C LEU A 242 12.18 -20.41 -21.02
N VAL A 243 11.10 -19.77 -21.43
CA VAL A 243 10.51 -18.64 -20.68
C VAL A 243 10.03 -19.04 -19.29
N LEU A 244 9.62 -20.29 -19.11
CA LEU A 244 9.11 -20.77 -17.82
C LEU A 244 10.18 -20.70 -16.71
N SER A 245 11.47 -20.89 -17.02
CA SER A 245 12.52 -20.87 -15.98
C SER A 245 12.72 -19.50 -15.34
N PRO A 246 12.85 -18.37 -16.06
CA PRO A 246 12.90 -17.03 -15.46
C PRO A 246 11.63 -16.67 -14.67
N MET A 247 10.46 -17.10 -15.17
CA MET A 247 9.20 -16.84 -14.49
C MET A 247 9.13 -17.57 -13.14
N ILE A 248 9.59 -18.82 -13.08
CA ILE A 248 9.68 -19.56 -11.81
C ILE A 248 10.67 -18.85 -10.87
N VAL A 249 11.84 -18.44 -11.34
CA VAL A 249 12.82 -17.70 -10.54
C VAL A 249 12.19 -16.43 -9.97
N ALA A 250 11.52 -15.63 -10.80
CA ALA A 250 10.89 -14.39 -10.36
C ALA A 250 9.80 -14.63 -9.30
N MET A 251 8.87 -15.54 -9.58
CA MET A 251 7.77 -15.85 -8.66
C MET A 251 8.27 -16.41 -7.33
N THR A 252 9.22 -17.34 -7.37
CA THR A 252 9.78 -17.93 -6.14
C THR A 252 10.60 -16.91 -5.36
N THR A 253 11.36 -16.04 -6.02
CA THR A 253 12.09 -14.94 -5.37
C THR A 253 11.14 -14.03 -4.62
N VAL A 254 10.06 -13.57 -5.27
CA VAL A 254 9.05 -12.73 -4.64
C VAL A 254 8.39 -13.43 -3.46
N THR A 255 7.93 -14.68 -3.65
CA THR A 255 7.26 -15.46 -2.60
C THR A 255 8.17 -15.67 -1.39
N ILE A 256 9.42 -16.04 -1.61
CA ILE A 256 10.40 -16.27 -0.53
C ILE A 256 10.71 -14.96 0.19
N THR A 257 10.90 -13.86 -0.55
CA THR A 257 11.25 -12.57 0.04
C THR A 257 10.09 -12.00 0.87
N MET A 258 8.87 -12.02 0.33
CA MET A 258 7.68 -11.58 1.08
C MET A 258 7.41 -12.48 2.28
N GLY A 259 7.52 -13.79 2.10
CA GLY A 259 7.38 -14.74 3.20
C GLY A 259 8.43 -14.56 4.28
N ALA A 260 9.68 -14.26 3.91
CA ALA A 260 10.76 -13.97 4.87
C ALA A 260 10.49 -12.67 5.64
N LEU A 261 9.97 -11.62 4.97
CA LEU A 261 9.58 -10.37 5.61
C LEU A 261 8.54 -10.63 6.70
N ILE A 262 7.46 -11.31 6.35
CA ILE A 262 6.35 -11.61 7.26
C ILE A 262 6.80 -12.56 8.39
N ALA A 263 7.54 -13.62 8.06
CA ALA A 263 8.07 -14.57 9.05
C ALA A 263 9.05 -13.93 10.04
N SER A 264 9.68 -12.83 9.65
CA SER A 264 10.56 -12.05 10.54
C SER A 264 9.80 -11.09 11.46
N GLY A 265 8.47 -11.06 11.40
CA GLY A 265 7.61 -10.23 12.24
C GLY A 265 7.46 -8.77 11.77
N PHE A 266 7.92 -8.46 10.55
CA PHE A 266 7.71 -7.13 9.99
C PHE A 266 6.31 -6.99 9.39
N THR A 267 5.68 -5.85 9.63
CA THR A 267 4.44 -5.44 8.98
C THR A 267 4.69 -5.01 7.53
N VAL A 268 3.69 -5.18 6.69
CA VAL A 268 3.75 -4.75 5.29
C VAL A 268 3.21 -3.32 5.19
N HIS A 269 4.13 -2.38 5.10
CA HIS A 269 3.81 -0.98 4.81
C HIS A 269 3.61 -0.74 3.31
N ILE A 270 3.12 0.44 2.95
CA ILE A 270 2.96 0.89 1.56
C ILE A 270 4.26 0.67 0.75
N MET A 271 5.42 0.99 1.33
CA MET A 271 6.72 0.76 0.68
C MET A 271 7.00 -0.73 0.45
N SER A 272 6.73 -1.58 1.44
CA SER A 272 6.97 -3.03 1.35
C SER A 272 6.06 -3.71 0.33
N SER A 273 4.86 -3.18 0.08
CA SER A 273 3.96 -3.70 -0.97
C SER A 273 4.52 -3.55 -2.38
N MET A 274 5.49 -2.67 -2.58
CA MET A 274 6.17 -2.48 -3.87
C MET A 274 7.26 -3.53 -4.13
N ILE A 275 7.69 -4.31 -3.13
CA ILE A 275 8.74 -5.34 -3.26
C ILE A 275 8.47 -6.29 -4.43
N PRO A 276 7.28 -6.89 -4.62
CA PRO A 276 7.01 -7.78 -5.75
C PRO A 276 7.21 -7.11 -7.11
N ILE A 277 6.77 -5.86 -7.24
CA ILE A 277 6.84 -5.08 -8.49
C ILE A 277 8.29 -4.80 -8.88
N PHE A 278 9.15 -4.48 -7.90
CA PHE A 278 10.58 -4.23 -8.14
C PHE A 278 11.37 -5.52 -8.36
N LEU A 279 11.10 -6.56 -7.57
CA LEU A 279 11.88 -7.80 -7.65
C LEU A 279 11.61 -8.62 -8.90
N MET A 280 10.37 -8.64 -9.42
CA MET A 280 10.05 -9.44 -10.60
C MET A 280 10.96 -9.14 -11.80
N PRO A 281 11.05 -7.89 -12.30
CA PRO A 281 11.92 -7.60 -13.44
C PRO A 281 13.40 -7.84 -13.09
N ILE A 282 13.86 -7.50 -11.90
CA ILE A 282 15.26 -7.70 -11.49
C ILE A 282 15.62 -9.19 -11.49
N ALA A 283 14.76 -10.05 -10.93
CA ALA A 283 14.97 -11.49 -10.86
C ALA A 283 15.01 -12.16 -12.25
N VAL A 284 14.32 -11.58 -13.24
CA VAL A 284 14.29 -12.09 -14.61
C VAL A 284 15.54 -11.72 -15.40
N VAL A 285 16.13 -10.54 -15.16
CA VAL A 285 17.24 -9.99 -15.97
C VAL A 285 18.43 -10.97 -16.07
N ASP A 286 18.90 -11.48 -14.94
CA ASP A 286 20.02 -12.41 -14.90
C ASP A 286 19.71 -13.72 -15.66
N SER A 287 18.47 -14.21 -15.51
CA SER A 287 17.99 -15.39 -16.21
C SER A 287 17.90 -15.18 -17.73
N VAL A 288 17.53 -13.97 -18.18
CA VAL A 288 17.48 -13.59 -19.61
C VAL A 288 18.86 -13.63 -20.22
N HIS A 289 19.85 -13.04 -19.54
CA HIS A 289 21.23 -13.07 -20.01
C HIS A 289 21.75 -14.50 -20.16
N LEU A 290 21.52 -15.34 -19.15
CA LEU A 290 21.93 -16.74 -19.18
C LEU A 290 21.25 -17.52 -20.32
N LEU A 291 19.94 -17.33 -20.50
CA LEU A 291 19.19 -18.00 -21.57
C LEU A 291 19.59 -17.50 -22.96
N SER A 292 19.81 -16.19 -23.13
CA SER A 292 20.22 -15.63 -24.43
C SER A 292 21.54 -16.19 -24.87
N GLU A 293 22.56 -16.20 -24.01
CA GLU A 293 23.86 -16.76 -24.30
C GLU A 293 23.80 -18.28 -24.52
N PHE A 294 22.95 -18.98 -23.74
CA PHE A 294 22.72 -20.41 -23.95
C PHE A 294 22.16 -20.72 -25.34
N VAL A 295 21.18 -19.96 -25.81
CA VAL A 295 20.59 -20.14 -27.15
C VAL A 295 21.64 -19.91 -28.26
N ASP A 296 22.60 -19.01 -28.07
CA ASP A 296 23.65 -18.71 -29.02
C ASP A 296 24.80 -19.74 -29.01
N ILE A 297 25.12 -20.32 -27.86
CA ILE A 297 26.22 -21.28 -27.67
C ILE A 297 25.79 -22.72 -27.91
N TYR A 298 24.59 -23.12 -27.50
CA TYR A 298 24.10 -24.48 -27.57
C TYR A 298 24.20 -25.11 -28.99
N PRO A 299 23.84 -24.43 -30.11
CA PRO A 299 23.96 -24.97 -31.45
C PRO A 299 25.41 -25.30 -31.86
N LYS A 300 26.40 -24.64 -31.27
CA LYS A 300 27.81 -24.83 -31.56
C LYS A 300 28.40 -26.05 -30.85
N HIS A 301 27.93 -26.34 -29.65
CA HIS A 301 28.44 -27.43 -28.82
C HIS A 301 27.71 -28.78 -29.03
N GLY A 302 26.42 -28.73 -29.33
CA GLY A 302 25.60 -29.94 -29.44
C GLY A 302 25.35 -30.68 -28.11
N ASP A 303 26.14 -30.38 -27.05
CA ASP A 303 25.96 -30.88 -25.70
C ASP A 303 25.46 -29.76 -24.77
N ARG A 304 24.25 -29.98 -24.24
CA ARG A 304 23.60 -29.00 -23.36
C ARG A 304 24.34 -28.72 -22.05
N LYS A 305 24.98 -29.76 -21.46
CA LYS A 305 25.70 -29.60 -20.18
C LYS A 305 27.00 -28.81 -20.40
N ALA A 306 27.69 -29.05 -21.49
CA ALA A 306 28.88 -28.30 -21.86
C ALA A 306 28.54 -26.84 -22.14
N ALA A 307 27.49 -26.59 -22.93
CA ALA A 307 27.01 -25.25 -23.26
C ALA A 307 26.61 -24.47 -21.99
N ILE A 308 25.82 -25.04 -21.10
CA ILE A 308 25.43 -24.39 -19.84
C ILE A 308 26.65 -24.05 -18.98
N LYS A 309 27.59 -24.97 -18.87
CA LYS A 309 28.80 -24.78 -18.05
C LYS A 309 29.66 -23.63 -18.57
N GLU A 310 29.76 -23.49 -19.88
CA GLU A 310 30.45 -22.39 -20.53
C GLU A 310 29.75 -21.07 -20.28
N VAL A 311 28.43 -21.00 -20.53
CA VAL A 311 27.61 -19.81 -20.33
C VAL A 311 27.68 -19.31 -18.88
N VAL A 312 27.43 -20.19 -17.90
CA VAL A 312 27.50 -19.80 -16.49
C VAL A 312 28.93 -19.41 -16.10
N GLY A 313 29.95 -20.07 -16.69
CA GLY A 313 31.34 -19.72 -16.45
C GLY A 313 31.70 -18.29 -16.91
N HIS A 314 31.17 -17.85 -18.05
CA HIS A 314 31.34 -16.50 -18.58
C HIS A 314 30.53 -15.46 -17.80
N LEU A 315 29.24 -15.73 -17.56
CA LEU A 315 28.31 -14.76 -17.00
C LEU A 315 28.37 -14.65 -15.47
N PHE A 316 28.95 -15.62 -14.77
CA PHE A 316 28.99 -15.64 -13.30
C PHE A 316 29.52 -14.34 -12.68
N ALA A 317 30.65 -13.85 -13.17
CA ALA A 317 31.28 -12.66 -12.59
C ALA A 317 30.49 -11.38 -12.93
N PRO A 318 30.10 -11.11 -14.19
CA PRO A 318 29.23 -9.97 -14.51
C PRO A 318 27.94 -9.97 -13.70
N MET A 319 27.21 -11.08 -13.65
CA MET A 319 25.95 -11.19 -12.91
C MET A 319 26.16 -11.00 -11.39
N LEU A 320 27.24 -11.57 -10.82
CA LEU A 320 27.58 -11.35 -9.41
C LEU A 320 27.79 -9.87 -9.10
N TYR A 321 28.59 -9.17 -9.94
CA TYR A 321 28.84 -7.75 -9.71
C TYR A 321 27.59 -6.89 -9.88
N THR A 322 26.75 -7.18 -10.88
CA THR A 322 25.48 -6.47 -11.07
C THR A 322 24.56 -6.68 -9.88
N SER A 323 24.41 -7.92 -9.41
CA SER A 323 23.58 -8.23 -8.24
C SER A 323 24.14 -7.60 -6.97
N LEU A 324 25.46 -7.62 -6.75
CA LEU A 324 26.10 -7.00 -5.58
C LEU A 324 25.93 -5.48 -5.58
N THR A 325 26.13 -4.81 -6.72
CA THR A 325 25.96 -3.35 -6.82
C THR A 325 24.51 -2.94 -6.62
N SER A 326 23.56 -3.68 -7.19
CA SER A 326 22.15 -3.43 -6.99
C SER A 326 21.74 -3.67 -5.53
N ALA A 327 22.18 -4.79 -4.94
CA ALA A 327 21.91 -5.08 -3.53
C ALA A 327 22.53 -4.02 -2.60
N ALA A 328 23.75 -3.56 -2.88
CA ALA A 328 24.38 -2.49 -2.11
C ALA A 328 23.62 -1.17 -2.24
N GLY A 329 23.10 -0.85 -3.43
CA GLY A 329 22.23 0.31 -3.65
C GLY A 329 20.96 0.26 -2.78
N PHE A 330 20.26 -0.88 -2.74
CA PHE A 330 19.09 -1.04 -1.88
C PHE A 330 19.43 -1.12 -0.40
N LEU A 331 20.56 -1.75 -0.01
CA LEU A 331 21.02 -1.75 1.38
C LEU A 331 21.34 -0.34 1.89
N SER A 332 21.74 0.60 1.03
CA SER A 332 21.97 1.99 1.46
C SER A 332 20.70 2.66 2.03
N LEU A 333 19.51 2.19 1.64
CA LEU A 333 18.25 2.66 2.19
C LEU A 333 18.09 2.31 3.68
N MET A 334 18.83 1.33 4.21
CA MET A 334 18.85 1.05 5.64
C MET A 334 19.44 2.18 6.49
N MET A 335 20.15 3.12 5.85
CA MET A 335 20.72 4.29 6.52
C MET A 335 19.71 5.43 6.69
N THR A 336 18.52 5.33 6.10
CA THR A 336 17.48 6.37 6.23
C THR A 336 16.86 6.33 7.63
N PRO A 337 16.35 7.46 8.15
CA PRO A 337 15.64 7.49 9.42
C PRO A 337 14.23 6.85 9.35
N ILE A 338 13.69 6.59 8.16
CA ILE A 338 12.32 6.14 7.92
C ILE A 338 12.24 4.62 8.00
N PRO A 339 11.61 4.02 9.05
CA PRO A 339 11.58 2.57 9.26
C PRO A 339 11.05 1.75 8.07
N PRO A 340 9.91 2.10 7.41
CA PRO A 340 9.43 1.34 6.25
C PRO A 340 10.41 1.31 5.08
N VAL A 341 11.17 2.38 4.84
CA VAL A 341 12.19 2.46 3.78
C VAL A 341 13.38 1.54 4.11
N ARG A 342 13.76 1.46 5.37
CA ARG A 342 14.83 0.53 5.84
C ARG A 342 14.45 -0.91 5.59
N VAL A 343 13.22 -1.30 5.95
CA VAL A 343 12.69 -2.65 5.73
C VAL A 343 12.62 -2.96 4.24
N PHE A 344 12.05 -2.07 3.43
CA PHE A 344 12.01 -2.19 1.98
C PHE A 344 13.40 -2.43 1.38
N GLY A 345 14.38 -1.58 1.72
CA GLY A 345 15.74 -1.68 1.22
C GLY A 345 16.41 -3.01 1.57
N ALA A 346 16.26 -3.45 2.82
CA ALA A 346 16.81 -4.72 3.30
C ALA A 346 16.25 -5.93 2.56
N PHE A 347 14.92 -6.00 2.41
CA PHE A 347 14.27 -7.16 1.78
C PHE A 347 14.39 -7.15 0.26
N VAL A 348 14.43 -5.99 -0.41
CA VAL A 348 14.76 -5.94 -1.85
C VAL A 348 16.20 -6.41 -2.07
N ALA A 349 17.16 -5.98 -1.25
CA ALA A 349 18.55 -6.44 -1.37
C ALA A 349 18.66 -7.96 -1.13
N LEU A 350 17.97 -8.49 -0.13
CA LEU A 350 17.86 -9.94 0.11
C LEU A 350 17.30 -10.66 -1.12
N GLY A 351 16.21 -10.13 -1.70
CA GLY A 351 15.57 -10.67 -2.88
C GLY A 351 16.48 -10.68 -4.12
N ILE A 352 17.29 -9.63 -4.32
CA ILE A 352 18.29 -9.57 -5.40
C ILE A 352 19.36 -10.66 -5.21
N GLY A 353 19.89 -10.80 -4.00
CA GLY A 353 20.84 -11.87 -3.69
C GLY A 353 20.25 -13.26 -3.92
N LEU A 354 19.00 -13.45 -3.51
CA LEU A 354 18.26 -14.70 -3.72
C LEU A 354 18.03 -14.96 -5.23
N ALA A 355 17.62 -13.95 -6.00
CA ALA A 355 17.42 -14.07 -7.44
C ALA A 355 18.69 -14.51 -8.15
N PHE A 356 19.83 -13.92 -7.79
CA PHE A 356 21.15 -14.35 -8.32
C PHE A 356 21.41 -15.83 -7.99
N VAL A 357 21.27 -16.23 -6.72
CA VAL A 357 21.48 -17.62 -6.31
C VAL A 357 20.56 -18.57 -7.07
N LEU A 358 19.27 -18.24 -7.14
CA LEU A 358 18.29 -19.08 -7.87
C LEU A 358 18.61 -19.15 -9.36
N THR A 359 19.02 -18.05 -9.98
CA THR A 359 19.41 -18.07 -11.39
C THR A 359 20.61 -18.99 -11.64
N ILE A 360 21.64 -18.95 -10.80
CA ILE A 360 22.84 -19.80 -10.95
C ILE A 360 22.56 -21.27 -10.69
N PHE A 361 21.63 -21.61 -9.77
CA PHE A 361 21.35 -23.00 -9.42
C PHE A 361 20.15 -23.56 -10.17
N PHE A 362 19.06 -22.83 -10.24
CA PHE A 362 17.81 -23.34 -10.78
C PHE A 362 17.80 -23.37 -12.31
N VAL A 363 18.22 -22.28 -12.98
CA VAL A 363 18.14 -22.21 -14.46
C VAL A 363 19.00 -23.27 -15.14
N PRO A 364 20.26 -23.53 -14.72
CA PRO A 364 21.05 -24.63 -15.25
C PRO A 364 20.44 -26.00 -14.99
N ALA A 365 19.92 -26.25 -13.76
CA ALA A 365 19.25 -27.49 -13.43
C ALA A 365 18.00 -27.71 -14.28
N TYR A 366 17.21 -26.65 -14.50
CA TYR A 366 16.03 -26.69 -15.33
C TYR A 366 16.34 -27.02 -16.79
N ILE A 367 17.30 -26.31 -17.40
CA ILE A 367 17.72 -26.60 -18.77
C ILE A 367 18.27 -28.02 -18.91
N ALA A 368 19.04 -28.51 -17.91
CA ALA A 368 19.56 -29.86 -17.91
C ALA A 368 18.46 -30.93 -17.81
N ALA A 369 17.30 -30.61 -17.21
CA ALA A 369 16.15 -31.50 -17.07
C ALA A 369 15.19 -31.46 -18.27
N LEU A 370 15.29 -30.45 -19.16
CA LEU A 370 14.41 -30.32 -20.32
C LEU A 370 14.55 -31.50 -21.29
N PRO A 371 13.44 -32.00 -21.89
CA PRO A 371 13.49 -33.02 -22.93
C PRO A 371 14.25 -32.50 -24.17
N GLU A 372 15.08 -33.35 -24.79
CA GLU A 372 15.86 -32.98 -25.97
C GLU A 372 15.02 -32.50 -27.16
N LYS A 373 13.82 -33.06 -27.33
CA LYS A 373 12.85 -32.65 -28.35
C LYS A 373 12.50 -31.15 -28.29
N ARG A 374 12.43 -30.59 -27.08
CA ARG A 374 12.11 -29.15 -26.88
C ARG A 374 13.32 -28.25 -27.15
N LEU A 375 14.53 -28.75 -26.98
CA LEU A 375 15.78 -28.04 -27.31
C LEU A 375 16.14 -28.18 -28.80
N ALA A 376 15.77 -29.29 -29.46
CA ALA A 376 16.01 -29.51 -30.88
C ALA A 376 15.33 -28.43 -31.76
N ALA A 377 14.21 -27.89 -31.33
CA ALA A 377 13.56 -26.78 -32.00
C ALA A 377 14.43 -25.50 -32.07
N LEU A 378 15.36 -25.32 -31.13
CA LEU A 378 16.32 -24.22 -31.13
C LEU A 378 17.46 -24.42 -32.16
N LEU A 379 17.80 -25.66 -32.47
CA LEU A 379 18.83 -26.03 -33.45
C LEU A 379 18.36 -25.78 -34.90
N THR A 380 17.05 -25.86 -35.12
CA THR A 380 16.42 -25.70 -36.44
C THR A 380 15.95 -24.29 -36.77
N SER A 381 15.80 -23.45 -35.76
CA SER A 381 15.41 -22.04 -35.91
C SER A 381 16.64 -21.23 -36.38
N LYS A 382 16.79 -21.10 -37.68
CA LYS A 382 17.69 -20.07 -38.24
C LYS A 382 17.14 -18.70 -37.83
N ARG A 383 17.88 -17.97 -37.01
CA ARG A 383 17.69 -16.53 -36.83
C ARG A 383 18.08 -15.78 -38.09
#